data_fddffd216f117ee25af12af804606d83
#
_entry.id   fddffd216f117ee25af12af804606d83
#
_cell.length_a   1.000
_cell.length_b   1.000
_cell.length_c   1.000
_cell.angle_alpha   90.00
_cell.angle_beta   90.00
_cell.angle_gamma   90.00
#
_symmetry.space_group_name_H-M   'P 1'
#
loop_
_entity.id
_entity.type
_entity.pdbx_description
1 polymer ?
#
loop_
_entity_poly.entity_id
_entity_poly.type
_entity_poly.pdbx_seq_one_letter_code
_entity_poly.pdbx_strand_id
1 'polypeptide(L)'
;SMNNEKILKKKIQQYLLMPLALTVLLVGMVIVLYVHDKKSGAIAAAAVFIFVVCEIIFFIVMKAAIMPVVFRFALEQGQIQKELLKELDIPYALLDTDGKILWGNAKFIEEIGVGSKKRIRKNISAFFPAVDAEALSSEEMQMDLEYNDRVYRALLRRIDFSEALVDSDEDAMVDHQADAMITLYLYDETELRIYKKENEDQKLVAGLLYIDNYDEVMENTEEVRHSLVEALVDRRINMYLSTIDAIGKKLEKDKYFFVFRQQYLPQLRETKFAILDEVK
;
A
#
# COMPACT_ATOMS: atom_id res chain seq x y z
N SER A 1 -33.43 -4.82 3.46
CA SER A 1 -32.43 -5.46 2.58
C SER A 1 -32.01 -6.82 3.10
N MET A 2 -31.79 -6.99 4.38
CA MET A 2 -31.44 -8.26 5.09
C MET A 2 -32.40 -9.44 4.82
N ASN A 3 -33.67 -9.18 4.53
CA ASN A 3 -34.67 -10.22 4.26
C ASN A 3 -34.54 -10.80 2.83
N ASN A 4 -34.06 -9.99 1.87
CA ASN A 4 -33.88 -10.44 0.49
C ASN A 4 -32.60 -11.28 0.33
N GLU A 5 -31.55 -11.03 1.12
CA GLU A 5 -30.34 -11.86 1.15
C GLU A 5 -30.64 -13.26 1.71
N LYS A 6 -31.37 -13.34 2.81
CA LYS A 6 -31.80 -14.64 3.39
C LYS A 6 -32.64 -15.44 2.40
N ILE A 7 -33.52 -14.79 1.63
CA ILE A 7 -34.35 -15.44 0.61
C ILE A 7 -33.48 -15.91 -0.56
N LEU A 8 -32.52 -15.12 -0.98
CA LEU A 8 -31.60 -15.48 -2.09
C LEU A 8 -30.70 -16.66 -1.70
N LYS A 9 -30.10 -16.59 -0.48
CA LYS A 9 -29.27 -17.65 0.09
C LYS A 9 -30.04 -18.96 0.23
N LYS A 10 -31.28 -18.93 0.75
CA LYS A 10 -32.16 -20.09 0.90
C LYS A 10 -32.54 -20.68 -0.46
N LYS A 11 -32.79 -19.87 -1.48
CA LYS A 11 -33.03 -20.34 -2.86
C LYS A 11 -31.80 -20.95 -3.49
N ILE A 12 -30.64 -20.35 -3.37
CA ILE A 12 -29.38 -20.89 -3.90
C ILE A 12 -29.06 -22.24 -3.25
N GLN A 13 -29.21 -22.35 -1.93
CA GLN A 13 -29.01 -23.58 -1.18
C GLN A 13 -30.04 -24.66 -1.58
N GLN A 14 -31.26 -24.28 -1.85
CA GLN A 14 -32.32 -25.18 -2.32
C GLN A 14 -32.03 -25.71 -3.73
N TYR A 15 -31.51 -24.88 -4.64
CA TYR A 15 -31.08 -25.31 -5.96
C TYR A 15 -29.83 -26.19 -5.93
N LEU A 16 -28.93 -25.99 -4.94
CA LEU A 16 -27.73 -26.79 -4.75
C LEU A 16 -28.05 -28.19 -4.17
N LEU A 17 -29.09 -28.29 -3.31
CA LEU A 17 -29.50 -29.56 -2.71
C LEU A 17 -30.36 -30.43 -3.65
N MET A 18 -31.00 -29.83 -4.65
CA MET A 18 -31.85 -30.56 -5.60
C MET A 18 -31.12 -31.64 -6.39
N PRO A 19 -29.93 -31.41 -6.98
CA PRO A 19 -29.14 -32.43 -7.64
C PRO A 19 -28.74 -33.56 -6.69
N LEU A 20 -28.34 -33.24 -5.47
CA LEU A 20 -27.94 -34.22 -4.45
C LEU A 20 -29.09 -35.15 -4.08
N ALA A 21 -30.31 -34.62 -3.92
CA ALA A 21 -31.49 -35.42 -3.69
C ALA A 21 -31.81 -36.34 -4.86
N LEU A 22 -31.62 -35.88 -6.11
CA LEU A 22 -31.78 -36.64 -7.32
C LEU A 22 -30.77 -37.81 -7.41
N THR A 23 -29.53 -37.55 -7.04
CA THR A 23 -28.45 -38.55 -7.00
C THR A 23 -28.77 -39.69 -6.03
N VAL A 24 -29.26 -39.35 -4.82
CA VAL A 24 -29.71 -40.37 -3.84
C VAL A 24 -30.81 -41.24 -4.39
N LEU A 25 -31.77 -40.65 -5.07
CA LEU A 25 -32.89 -41.38 -5.68
C LEU A 25 -32.42 -42.29 -6.82
N LEU A 26 -31.49 -41.83 -7.67
CA LEU A 26 -30.89 -42.61 -8.73
C LEU A 26 -30.08 -43.79 -8.20
N VAL A 27 -29.29 -43.60 -7.12
CA VAL A 27 -28.55 -44.69 -6.46
C VAL A 27 -29.51 -45.77 -5.93
N GLY A 28 -30.61 -45.35 -5.29
CA GLY A 28 -31.66 -46.28 -4.85
C GLY A 28 -32.25 -47.11 -5.99
N MET A 29 -32.51 -46.47 -7.14
CA MET A 29 -33.02 -47.13 -8.32
C MET A 29 -31.97 -48.14 -8.90
N VAL A 30 -30.71 -47.82 -8.91
CA VAL A 30 -29.63 -48.76 -9.35
C VAL A 30 -29.59 -49.97 -8.44
N ILE A 31 -29.73 -49.83 -7.13
CA ILE A 31 -29.73 -50.97 -6.21
C ILE A 31 -30.87 -51.92 -6.55
N VAL A 32 -32.08 -51.39 -6.77
CA VAL A 32 -33.26 -52.19 -7.11
C VAL A 32 -33.06 -52.94 -8.46
N LEU A 33 -32.54 -52.26 -9.48
CA LEU A 33 -32.23 -52.85 -10.77
C LEU A 33 -31.14 -53.94 -10.68
N TYR A 34 -30.11 -53.72 -9.86
CA TYR A 34 -29.02 -54.68 -9.67
C TYR A 34 -29.48 -55.97 -8.99
N VAL A 35 -30.44 -55.89 -8.09
CA VAL A 35 -31.07 -57.05 -7.43
C VAL A 35 -31.93 -57.84 -8.44
N HIS A 36 -32.60 -57.16 -9.36
CA HIS A 36 -33.48 -57.81 -10.34
C HIS A 36 -32.74 -58.41 -11.54
N ASP A 37 -31.78 -57.66 -12.11
CA ASP A 37 -30.89 -58.12 -13.20
C ASP A 37 -29.49 -57.48 -13.11
N LYS A 38 -28.48 -58.29 -12.87
CA LYS A 38 -27.09 -57.85 -12.71
C LYS A 38 -26.55 -57.08 -13.91
N LYS A 39 -26.94 -57.44 -15.13
CA LYS A 39 -26.44 -56.74 -16.33
C LYS A 39 -27.04 -55.36 -16.47
N SER A 40 -28.32 -55.22 -16.27
CA SER A 40 -29.03 -53.93 -16.31
C SER A 40 -28.62 -53.03 -15.18
N GLY A 41 -28.38 -53.58 -13.98
CA GLY A 41 -27.88 -52.86 -12.82
C GLY A 41 -26.46 -52.31 -13.03
N ALA A 42 -25.57 -53.06 -13.71
CA ALA A 42 -24.21 -52.60 -14.00
C ALA A 42 -24.22 -51.42 -15.00
N ILE A 43 -25.07 -51.48 -16.03
CA ILE A 43 -25.22 -50.36 -17.00
C ILE A 43 -25.78 -49.12 -16.30
N ALA A 44 -26.77 -49.27 -15.44
CA ALA A 44 -27.37 -48.18 -14.67
C ALA A 44 -26.35 -47.56 -13.69
N ALA A 45 -25.51 -48.38 -13.04
CA ALA A 45 -24.44 -47.88 -12.16
C ALA A 45 -23.39 -47.04 -12.91
N ALA A 46 -23.00 -47.48 -14.14
CA ALA A 46 -22.09 -46.68 -14.97
C ALA A 46 -22.71 -45.36 -15.40
N ALA A 47 -24.02 -45.32 -15.72
CA ALA A 47 -24.71 -44.08 -16.05
C ALA A 47 -24.79 -43.13 -14.88
N VAL A 48 -25.07 -43.61 -13.68
CA VAL A 48 -25.10 -42.81 -12.45
C VAL A 48 -23.72 -42.29 -12.09
N PHE A 49 -22.67 -43.08 -12.28
CA PHE A 49 -21.30 -42.64 -12.07
C PHE A 49 -20.92 -41.48 -13.02
N ILE A 50 -21.25 -41.56 -14.30
CA ILE A 50 -21.04 -40.45 -15.25
C ILE A 50 -21.84 -39.20 -14.81
N PHE A 51 -23.08 -39.39 -14.40
CA PHE A 51 -23.91 -38.28 -13.89
C PHE A 51 -23.28 -37.58 -12.69
N VAL A 52 -22.78 -38.31 -11.69
CA VAL A 52 -22.10 -37.78 -10.54
C VAL A 52 -20.83 -36.99 -10.90
N VAL A 53 -20.03 -37.54 -11.86
CA VAL A 53 -18.83 -36.81 -12.35
C VAL A 53 -19.23 -35.51 -13.04
N CYS A 54 -20.26 -35.51 -13.87
CA CYS A 54 -20.78 -34.29 -14.51
C CYS A 54 -21.29 -33.27 -13.47
N GLU A 55 -21.97 -33.75 -12.42
CA GLU A 55 -22.47 -32.92 -11.34
C GLU A 55 -21.33 -32.23 -10.56
N ILE A 56 -20.25 -32.95 -10.25
CA ILE A 56 -19.05 -32.43 -9.62
C ILE A 56 -18.39 -31.37 -10.50
N ILE A 57 -18.21 -31.66 -11.80
CA ILE A 57 -17.62 -30.70 -12.75
C ILE A 57 -18.51 -29.43 -12.83
N PHE A 58 -19.82 -29.63 -12.96
CA PHE A 58 -20.78 -28.51 -12.98
C PHE A 58 -20.70 -27.66 -11.72
N PHE A 59 -20.57 -28.28 -10.54
CA PHE A 59 -20.42 -27.59 -9.27
C PHE A 59 -19.15 -26.74 -9.21
N ILE A 60 -18.00 -27.30 -9.64
CA ILE A 60 -16.71 -26.59 -9.69
C ILE A 60 -16.79 -25.41 -10.65
N VAL A 61 -17.35 -25.60 -11.84
CA VAL A 61 -17.47 -24.52 -12.84
C VAL A 61 -18.46 -23.44 -12.37
N MET A 62 -19.57 -23.83 -11.79
CA MET A 62 -20.58 -22.90 -11.25
C MET A 62 -20.01 -22.10 -10.05
N LYS A 63 -19.29 -22.75 -9.15
CA LYS A 63 -18.64 -22.03 -8.03
C LYS A 63 -17.67 -20.96 -8.54
N ALA A 64 -16.86 -21.29 -9.55
CA ALA A 64 -15.92 -20.35 -10.17
C ALA A 64 -16.61 -19.23 -10.98
N ALA A 65 -17.81 -19.47 -11.51
CA ALA A 65 -18.55 -18.49 -12.30
C ALA A 65 -19.47 -17.58 -11.46
N ILE A 66 -20.04 -18.09 -10.37
CA ILE A 66 -21.04 -17.38 -9.55
C ILE A 66 -20.37 -16.34 -8.63
N MET A 67 -19.21 -16.64 -8.04
CA MET A 67 -18.55 -15.75 -7.08
C MET A 67 -18.30 -14.32 -7.66
N PRO A 68 -17.77 -14.16 -8.88
CA PRO A 68 -17.58 -12.84 -9.47
C PRO A 68 -18.91 -12.14 -9.82
N VAL A 69 -19.96 -12.91 -10.09
CA VAL A 69 -21.30 -12.37 -10.44
C VAL A 69 -22.05 -11.89 -9.21
N VAL A 70 -21.99 -12.64 -8.10
CA VAL A 70 -22.62 -12.26 -6.84
C VAL A 70 -21.93 -11.03 -6.26
N PHE A 71 -20.62 -10.94 -6.34
CA PHE A 71 -19.86 -9.76 -5.93
C PHE A 71 -20.20 -8.53 -6.80
N ARG A 72 -20.32 -8.72 -8.12
CA ARG A 72 -20.75 -7.66 -9.03
C ARG A 72 -22.18 -7.21 -8.74
N PHE A 73 -23.08 -8.13 -8.44
CA PHE A 73 -24.47 -7.83 -8.10
C PHE A 73 -24.60 -7.11 -6.75
N ALA A 74 -23.80 -7.49 -5.75
CA ALA A 74 -23.74 -6.79 -4.46
C ALA A 74 -23.21 -5.35 -4.62
N LEU A 75 -22.24 -5.13 -5.51
CA LEU A 75 -21.75 -3.80 -5.88
C LEU A 75 -22.78 -3.01 -6.75
N GLU A 76 -23.58 -3.70 -7.56
CA GLU A 76 -24.58 -3.04 -8.43
C GLU A 76 -25.85 -2.62 -7.69
N GLN A 77 -26.28 -3.33 -6.66
CA GLN A 77 -27.44 -2.95 -5.85
C GLN A 77 -27.18 -1.77 -4.89
N GLY A 78 -25.90 -1.47 -4.61
CA GLY A 78 -25.53 -0.28 -3.86
C GLY A 78 -25.36 0.95 -4.76
N GLN A 79 -26.39 1.40 -5.50
CA GLN A 79 -26.25 2.60 -6.34
C GLN A 79 -25.68 3.82 -5.57
N ILE A 80 -26.03 3.96 -4.30
CA ILE A 80 -25.50 5.00 -3.41
C ILE A 80 -24.05 4.71 -3.04
N GLN A 81 -23.69 3.45 -2.77
CA GLN A 81 -22.30 3.06 -2.47
C GLN A 81 -21.40 3.14 -3.70
N LYS A 82 -21.94 2.86 -4.88
CA LYS A 82 -21.20 2.96 -6.16
C LYS A 82 -20.89 4.42 -6.52
N GLU A 83 -21.80 5.33 -6.26
CA GLU A 83 -21.60 6.77 -6.44
C GLU A 83 -20.53 7.28 -5.44
N LEU A 84 -20.65 6.91 -4.16
CA LEU A 84 -19.65 7.27 -3.14
C LEU A 84 -18.25 6.70 -3.44
N LEU A 85 -18.16 5.45 -3.91
CA LEU A 85 -16.88 4.85 -4.28
C LEU A 85 -16.27 5.44 -5.56
N LYS A 86 -17.09 5.97 -6.47
CA LYS A 86 -16.60 6.71 -7.64
C LYS A 86 -16.13 8.11 -7.31
N GLU A 87 -16.79 8.76 -6.36
CA GLU A 87 -16.44 10.12 -5.89
C GLU A 87 -15.25 10.13 -4.92
N LEU A 88 -14.78 8.96 -4.48
CA LEU A 88 -13.53 8.87 -3.74
C LEU A 88 -12.38 9.30 -4.66
N ASP A 89 -11.85 10.48 -4.40
CA ASP A 89 -10.66 11.03 -5.08
C ASP A 89 -9.36 10.27 -4.71
N ILE A 90 -9.47 9.22 -3.92
CA ILE A 90 -8.37 8.37 -3.50
C ILE A 90 -8.31 7.15 -4.42
N PRO A 91 -7.18 6.89 -5.10
CA PRO A 91 -6.95 5.66 -5.84
C PRO A 91 -7.14 4.44 -4.94
N TYR A 92 -8.04 3.54 -5.35
CA TYR A 92 -8.44 2.38 -4.59
C TYR A 92 -8.54 1.14 -5.48
N ALA A 93 -7.99 0.02 -5.02
CA ALA A 93 -8.07 -1.25 -5.72
C ALA A 93 -8.42 -2.42 -4.78
N LEU A 94 -8.98 -3.47 -5.38
CA LEU A 94 -9.20 -4.76 -4.76
C LEU A 94 -8.28 -5.79 -5.44
N LEU A 95 -7.56 -6.54 -4.63
CA LEU A 95 -6.63 -7.57 -5.03
C LEU A 95 -7.11 -8.92 -4.49
N ASP A 96 -6.72 -10.01 -5.16
CA ASP A 96 -6.76 -11.33 -4.54
C ASP A 96 -5.54 -11.54 -3.62
N THR A 97 -5.48 -12.67 -2.95
CA THR A 97 -4.41 -13.03 -2.02
C THR A 97 -3.05 -13.17 -2.69
N ASP A 98 -3.02 -13.36 -4.01
CA ASP A 98 -1.79 -13.44 -4.83
C ASP A 98 -1.38 -12.07 -5.40
N GLY A 99 -2.11 -10.99 -5.05
CA GLY A 99 -1.84 -9.63 -5.49
C GLY A 99 -2.34 -9.32 -6.91
N LYS A 100 -3.20 -10.16 -7.49
CA LYS A 100 -3.80 -9.88 -8.79
C LYS A 100 -4.93 -8.89 -8.65
N ILE A 101 -4.94 -7.86 -9.49
CA ILE A 101 -5.94 -6.81 -9.46
C ILE A 101 -7.28 -7.36 -9.94
N LEU A 102 -8.25 -7.42 -9.04
CA LEU A 102 -9.63 -7.81 -9.33
C LEU A 102 -10.46 -6.62 -9.81
N TRP A 103 -10.25 -5.46 -9.20
CA TRP A 103 -10.96 -4.22 -9.51
C TRP A 103 -10.16 -3.01 -9.03
N GLY A 104 -10.39 -1.85 -9.65
CA GLY A 104 -9.89 -0.55 -9.24
C GLY A 104 -10.88 0.56 -9.60
N ASN A 105 -10.93 1.62 -8.79
CA ASN A 105 -11.74 2.80 -9.12
C ASN A 105 -11.11 3.60 -10.28
N ALA A 106 -11.81 4.60 -10.78
CA ALA A 106 -11.37 5.40 -11.92
C ALA A 106 -10.02 6.09 -11.66
N LYS A 107 -9.81 6.57 -10.44
CA LYS A 107 -8.55 7.21 -10.01
C LYS A 107 -7.37 6.24 -10.01
N PHE A 108 -7.57 5.04 -9.50
CA PHE A 108 -6.53 4.01 -9.53
C PHE A 108 -6.13 3.64 -10.98
N ILE A 109 -7.13 3.50 -11.87
CA ILE A 109 -6.89 3.18 -13.28
C ILE A 109 -6.13 4.31 -13.99
N GLU A 110 -6.46 5.57 -13.67
CA GLU A 110 -5.79 6.76 -14.18
C GLU A 110 -4.32 6.79 -13.73
N GLU A 111 -4.06 6.57 -12.44
CA GLU A 111 -2.71 6.60 -11.85
C GLU A 111 -1.78 5.54 -12.44
N ILE A 112 -2.26 4.30 -12.61
CA ILE A 112 -1.45 3.23 -13.18
C ILE A 112 -1.34 3.28 -14.71
N GLY A 113 -1.99 4.27 -15.37
CA GLY A 113 -1.87 4.52 -16.81
C GLY A 113 -2.48 3.42 -17.70
N VAL A 114 -3.37 2.59 -17.17
CA VAL A 114 -4.07 1.56 -17.95
C VAL A 114 -5.35 2.14 -18.52
N GLY A 115 -5.38 2.35 -19.84
CA GLY A 115 -6.57 2.87 -20.53
C GLY A 115 -7.84 2.08 -20.18
N SER A 116 -8.93 2.79 -19.96
CA SER A 116 -10.19 2.40 -19.31
C SER A 116 -10.96 1.18 -19.86
N LYS A 117 -10.48 0.52 -20.92
CA LYS A 117 -11.19 -0.58 -21.61
C LYS A 117 -10.58 -1.98 -21.42
N LYS A 118 -9.38 -2.13 -20.85
CA LYS A 118 -8.80 -3.43 -20.56
C LYS A 118 -9.04 -3.78 -19.10
N ARG A 119 -9.70 -4.92 -18.83
CA ARG A 119 -9.68 -5.54 -17.50
C ARG A 119 -8.23 -5.65 -17.06
N ILE A 120 -7.88 -4.97 -16.00
CA ILE A 120 -6.57 -5.08 -15.39
C ILE A 120 -6.49 -6.48 -14.81
N ARG A 121 -5.79 -7.39 -15.49
CA ARG A 121 -5.53 -8.76 -15.03
C ARG A 121 -4.08 -8.94 -14.60
N LYS A 122 -3.39 -7.83 -14.33
CA LYS A 122 -1.99 -7.86 -13.93
C LYS A 122 -1.87 -7.97 -12.41
N ASN A 123 -0.75 -8.50 -11.97
CA ASN A 123 -0.40 -8.47 -10.57
C ASN A 123 0.01 -7.03 -10.18
N ILE A 124 -0.29 -6.64 -8.95
CA ILE A 124 0.04 -5.32 -8.41
C ILE A 124 1.54 -5.05 -8.41
N SER A 125 2.36 -6.08 -8.21
CA SER A 125 3.83 -6.01 -8.25
C SER A 125 4.39 -5.56 -9.61
N ALA A 126 3.60 -5.67 -10.70
CA ALA A 126 4.00 -5.14 -12.00
C ALA A 126 4.01 -3.60 -12.05
N PHE A 127 3.29 -2.93 -11.15
CA PHE A 127 3.22 -1.48 -11.01
C PHE A 127 4.03 -1.02 -9.80
N PHE A 128 3.94 -1.77 -8.71
CA PHE A 128 4.58 -1.48 -7.43
C PHE A 128 5.40 -2.70 -6.97
N PRO A 129 6.66 -2.83 -7.41
CA PRO A 129 7.51 -3.98 -7.09
C PRO A 129 7.75 -4.19 -5.58
N ALA A 130 7.59 -3.13 -4.78
CA ALA A 130 7.73 -3.18 -3.33
C ALA A 130 6.56 -3.90 -2.63
N VAL A 131 5.43 -4.14 -3.34
CA VAL A 131 4.32 -4.94 -2.82
C VAL A 131 4.63 -6.42 -3.06
N ASP A 132 5.23 -7.04 -2.07
CA ASP A 132 5.65 -8.44 -2.08
C ASP A 132 4.66 -9.36 -1.36
N ALA A 133 5.01 -10.63 -1.23
CA ALA A 133 4.17 -11.64 -0.58
C ALA A 133 3.98 -11.36 0.93
N GLU A 134 4.95 -10.71 1.59
CA GLU A 134 4.86 -10.34 3.00
C GLU A 134 3.81 -9.23 3.19
N ALA A 135 3.83 -8.21 2.32
CA ALA A 135 2.84 -7.15 2.32
C ALA A 135 1.41 -7.68 2.08
N LEU A 136 1.27 -8.68 1.19
CA LEU A 136 -0.03 -9.28 0.86
C LEU A 136 -0.55 -10.23 1.94
N SER A 137 0.32 -10.80 2.78
CA SER A 137 -0.08 -11.72 3.85
C SER A 137 -0.44 -11.03 5.16
N SER A 138 -0.09 -9.76 5.34
CA SER A 138 -0.36 -8.97 6.53
C SER A 138 -1.83 -8.61 6.65
N GLU A 139 -2.38 -8.55 7.87
CA GLU A 139 -3.75 -8.08 8.12
C GLU A 139 -3.92 -6.62 7.71
N GLU A 140 -2.96 -5.79 8.10
CA GLU A 140 -2.87 -4.39 7.69
C GLU A 140 -1.40 -4.01 7.53
N MET A 141 -1.04 -3.42 6.40
CA MET A 141 0.31 -2.94 6.13
C MET A 141 0.28 -1.56 5.50
N GLN A 142 1.14 -0.70 6.01
CA GLN A 142 1.36 0.62 5.46
C GLN A 142 2.79 0.71 4.95
N MET A 143 2.96 1.19 3.71
CA MET A 143 4.26 1.32 3.07
C MET A 143 4.31 2.50 2.11
N ASP A 144 5.52 2.97 1.85
CA ASP A 144 5.77 4.00 0.85
C ASP A 144 6.02 3.34 -0.51
N LEU A 145 5.34 3.84 -1.54
CA LEU A 145 5.47 3.36 -2.91
C LEU A 145 5.84 4.53 -3.83
N GLU A 146 6.73 4.29 -4.77
CA GLU A 146 7.10 5.26 -5.80
C GLU A 146 6.61 4.78 -7.16
N TYR A 147 5.94 5.65 -7.90
CA TYR A 147 5.46 5.37 -9.25
C TYR A 147 5.29 6.66 -10.05
N ASN A 148 5.86 6.71 -11.27
CA ASN A 148 5.80 7.85 -12.19
C ASN A 148 6.15 9.20 -11.52
N ASP A 149 7.30 9.26 -10.83
CA ASP A 149 7.80 10.45 -10.11
C ASP A 149 6.88 10.95 -8.98
N ARG A 150 5.95 10.12 -8.54
CA ARG A 150 5.08 10.37 -7.38
C ARG A 150 5.39 9.42 -6.24
N VAL A 151 5.17 9.91 -5.05
CA VAL A 151 5.33 9.14 -3.81
C VAL A 151 3.96 8.93 -3.18
N TYR A 152 3.58 7.68 -3.04
CA TYR A 152 2.32 7.27 -2.43
C TYR A 152 2.56 6.62 -1.08
N ARG A 153 1.74 6.96 -0.11
CA ARG A 153 1.56 6.14 1.06
C ARG A 153 0.46 5.12 0.76
N ALA A 154 0.86 3.85 0.62
CA ALA A 154 -0.05 2.75 0.40
C ALA A 154 -0.54 2.17 1.72
N LEU A 155 -1.83 1.87 1.80
CA LEU A 155 -2.45 1.12 2.87
C LEU A 155 -3.05 -0.14 2.26
N LEU A 156 -2.49 -1.30 2.63
CA LEU A 156 -3.03 -2.61 2.31
C LEU A 156 -3.79 -3.12 3.53
N ARG A 157 -5.00 -3.64 3.31
CA ARG A 157 -5.79 -4.26 4.37
C ARG A 157 -6.42 -5.53 3.85
N ARG A 158 -6.18 -6.62 4.55
CA ARG A 158 -6.81 -7.91 4.29
C ARG A 158 -8.23 -7.91 4.85
N ILE A 159 -9.18 -8.35 4.06
CA ILE A 159 -10.57 -8.53 4.46
C ILE A 159 -10.90 -10.01 4.29
N ASP A 160 -11.11 -10.69 5.41
CA ASP A 160 -11.54 -12.07 5.44
C ASP A 160 -13.08 -12.11 5.45
N PHE A 161 -13.65 -12.81 4.49
CA PHE A 161 -15.10 -12.96 4.39
C PHE A 161 -15.63 -14.15 5.20
N SER A 162 -14.75 -14.94 5.80
CA SER A 162 -15.11 -16.08 6.65
C SER A 162 -15.98 -15.66 7.83
N GLU A 163 -15.68 -14.54 8.49
CA GLU A 163 -16.50 -14.01 9.58
C GLU A 163 -17.88 -13.50 9.14
N ALA A 164 -18.01 -13.01 7.92
CA ALA A 164 -19.29 -12.57 7.37
C ALA A 164 -20.22 -13.75 6.99
N LEU A 165 -19.67 -14.97 6.93
CA LEU A 165 -20.38 -16.20 6.60
C LEU A 165 -20.66 -17.07 7.82
N VAL A 166 -20.03 -16.82 8.98
CA VAL A 166 -20.14 -17.61 10.21
C VAL A 166 -21.50 -17.46 10.95
N ASP A 167 -22.38 -16.56 10.52
CA ASP A 167 -23.76 -16.53 11.01
C ASP A 167 -24.66 -17.62 10.36
N SER A 168 -24.09 -18.63 9.74
CA SER A 168 -24.82 -19.75 9.14
C SER A 168 -24.05 -21.06 9.21
N ASP A 169 -24.42 -21.85 10.23
CA ASP A 169 -24.28 -23.31 10.39
C ASP A 169 -22.88 -23.96 10.21
N GLU A 170 -22.48 -24.64 11.28
CA GLU A 170 -21.21 -25.28 11.66
C GLU A 170 -20.75 -26.48 10.81
N ASP A 171 -21.12 -26.69 9.56
CA ASP A 171 -20.77 -27.96 8.87
C ASP A 171 -20.31 -27.84 7.40
N ALA A 172 -19.66 -26.75 7.00
CA ALA A 172 -19.01 -26.73 5.69
C ALA A 172 -17.48 -26.64 5.84
N MET A 173 -16.78 -27.76 5.67
CA MET A 173 -15.35 -27.78 5.35
C MET A 173 -15.15 -27.01 4.04
N VAL A 174 -14.89 -25.72 4.11
CA VAL A 174 -14.57 -24.85 2.97
C VAL A 174 -13.08 -24.58 3.01
N ASP A 175 -12.43 -24.88 1.89
CA ASP A 175 -11.02 -24.61 1.62
C ASP A 175 -10.71 -23.12 1.85
N HIS A 176 -9.96 -22.82 2.91
CA HIS A 176 -9.71 -21.46 3.44
C HIS A 176 -8.92 -20.52 2.52
N GLN A 177 -8.58 -20.93 1.31
CA GLN A 177 -7.76 -20.12 0.40
C GLN A 177 -8.53 -19.16 -0.53
N ALA A 178 -9.87 -19.25 -0.59
CA ALA A 178 -10.70 -18.46 -1.51
C ALA A 178 -11.45 -17.29 -0.87
N ASP A 179 -11.36 -17.07 0.44
CA ASP A 179 -12.29 -16.22 1.19
C ASP A 179 -11.71 -14.88 1.69
N ALA A 180 -10.49 -14.53 1.30
CA ALA A 180 -9.88 -13.24 1.65
C ALA A 180 -9.61 -12.38 0.42
N MET A 181 -9.80 -11.08 0.54
CA MET A 181 -9.38 -10.06 -0.43
C MET A 181 -8.52 -9.02 0.25
N ILE A 182 -7.70 -8.34 -0.54
CA ILE A 182 -6.85 -7.26 -0.06
C ILE A 182 -7.34 -5.96 -0.68
N THR A 183 -7.59 -4.96 0.15
CA THR A 183 -7.85 -3.60 -0.28
C THR A 183 -6.55 -2.83 -0.34
N LEU A 184 -6.35 -2.06 -1.39
CA LEU A 184 -5.21 -1.16 -1.56
C LEU A 184 -5.71 0.26 -1.73
N TYR A 185 -5.25 1.16 -0.85
CA TYR A 185 -5.45 2.60 -0.94
C TYR A 185 -4.11 3.26 -1.23
N LEU A 186 -4.10 4.24 -2.14
CA LEU A 186 -2.92 5.03 -2.47
C LEU A 186 -3.19 6.50 -2.11
N TYR A 187 -2.44 7.02 -1.15
CA TYR A 187 -2.48 8.43 -0.78
C TYR A 187 -1.29 9.13 -1.43
N ASP A 188 -1.54 10.04 -2.37
CA ASP A 188 -0.47 10.85 -2.97
C ASP A 188 0.09 11.80 -1.90
N GLU A 189 1.33 11.57 -1.50
CA GLU A 189 2.07 12.39 -0.54
C GLU A 189 3.18 13.20 -1.20
N THR A 190 3.22 13.27 -2.52
CA THR A 190 4.29 13.93 -3.27
C THR A 190 4.48 15.38 -2.84
N GLU A 191 3.41 16.18 -2.88
CA GLU A 191 3.48 17.58 -2.46
C GLU A 191 3.78 17.71 -0.95
N LEU A 192 3.15 16.88 -0.13
CA LEU A 192 3.38 16.89 1.32
C LEU A 192 4.86 16.63 1.65
N ARG A 193 5.51 15.68 0.96
CA ARG A 193 6.93 15.39 1.15
C ARG A 193 7.83 16.51 0.66
N ILE A 194 7.50 17.14 -0.46
CA ILE A 194 8.21 18.32 -0.95
C ILE A 194 8.12 19.44 0.08
N TYR A 195 6.93 19.80 0.52
CA TYR A 195 6.75 20.87 1.52
C TYR A 195 7.40 20.54 2.87
N LYS A 196 7.35 19.27 3.28
CA LYS A 196 8.00 18.84 4.52
C LYS A 196 9.52 19.00 4.42
N LYS A 197 10.10 18.60 3.29
CA LYS A 197 11.52 18.78 3.03
C LYS A 197 11.90 20.26 2.97
N GLU A 198 11.15 21.07 2.23
CA GLU A 198 11.38 22.51 2.18
C GLU A 198 11.31 23.16 3.57
N ASN A 199 10.32 22.77 4.38
CA ASN A 199 10.18 23.26 5.74
C ASN A 199 11.37 22.87 6.63
N GLU A 200 11.85 21.62 6.51
CA GLU A 200 13.07 21.17 7.20
C GLU A 200 14.30 21.96 6.73
N ASP A 201 14.47 22.13 5.45
CA ASP A 201 15.61 22.81 4.83
C ASP A 201 15.66 24.30 5.20
N GLN A 202 14.52 24.93 5.43
CA GLN A 202 14.40 26.35 5.82
C GLN A 202 14.54 26.61 7.32
N LYS A 203 14.54 25.59 8.18
CA LYS A 203 14.74 25.77 9.62
C LYS A 203 16.03 26.52 9.90
N LEU A 204 15.99 27.42 10.87
CA LEU A 204 17.16 28.17 11.27
C LEU A 204 17.97 27.38 12.29
N VAL A 205 19.27 27.32 12.03
CA VAL A 205 20.28 26.73 12.91
C VAL A 205 21.17 27.87 13.41
N ALA A 206 21.35 27.93 14.73
CA ALA A 206 22.26 28.88 15.37
C ALA A 206 23.61 28.22 15.63
N GLY A 207 24.69 28.95 15.39
CA GLY A 207 26.06 28.56 15.68
C GLY A 207 26.80 29.63 16.47
N LEU A 208 27.74 29.17 17.28
CA LEU A 208 28.71 30.00 17.95
C LEU A 208 30.12 29.59 17.49
N LEU A 209 30.92 30.55 17.04
CA LEU A 209 32.31 30.37 16.70
C LEU A 209 33.18 31.06 17.74
N TYR A 210 34.13 30.32 18.30
CA TYR A 210 35.14 30.81 19.22
C TYR A 210 36.50 30.68 18.59
N ILE A 211 37.35 31.75 18.73
CA ILE A 211 38.73 31.75 18.31
C ILE A 211 39.60 31.53 19.55
N ASP A 212 40.02 30.30 19.79
CA ASP A 212 40.66 29.86 21.04
C ASP A 212 42.01 30.57 21.30
N ASN A 213 42.76 30.90 20.25
CA ASN A 213 44.08 31.49 20.36
C ASN A 213 44.11 33.00 20.07
N TYR A 214 42.96 33.67 20.13
CA TYR A 214 42.83 35.09 19.78
C TYR A 214 43.80 36.00 20.57
N ASP A 215 43.79 35.85 21.89
CA ASP A 215 44.64 36.69 22.77
C ASP A 215 46.13 36.43 22.54
N GLU A 216 46.53 35.19 22.36
CA GLU A 216 47.92 34.82 22.07
C GLU A 216 48.42 35.43 20.73
N VAL A 217 47.55 35.42 19.71
CA VAL A 217 47.89 36.05 18.42
C VAL A 217 48.00 37.56 18.57
N MET A 218 47.14 38.17 19.36
CA MET A 218 47.23 39.62 19.58
C MET A 218 48.44 40.02 20.41
N GLU A 219 48.80 39.29 21.46
CA GLU A 219 49.99 39.54 22.27
C GLU A 219 51.28 39.42 21.44
N ASN A 220 51.34 38.52 20.48
CA ASN A 220 52.47 38.34 19.61
C ASN A 220 52.49 39.29 18.39
N THR A 221 51.51 40.15 18.24
CA THR A 221 51.39 41.10 17.13
C THR A 221 51.71 42.51 17.64
N GLU A 222 52.43 43.30 16.80
CA GLU A 222 52.68 44.74 17.13
C GLU A 222 51.35 45.48 17.26
N GLU A 223 51.21 46.30 18.31
CA GLU A 223 49.98 47.02 18.68
C GLU A 223 49.39 47.84 17.53
N VAL A 224 50.26 48.37 16.65
CA VAL A 224 49.86 49.12 15.44
C VAL A 224 49.13 48.25 14.41
N ARG A 225 49.32 46.91 14.46
CA ARG A 225 48.76 45.94 13.50
C ARG A 225 47.51 45.24 14.06
N HIS A 226 47.13 45.39 15.35
CA HIS A 226 46.01 44.73 15.96
C HIS A 226 44.72 44.94 15.17
N SER A 227 44.40 46.19 14.83
CA SER A 227 43.19 46.50 14.06
C SER A 227 43.16 45.92 12.66
N LEU A 228 44.34 45.75 12.05
CA LEU A 228 44.46 45.10 10.74
C LEU A 228 44.20 43.60 10.83
N VAL A 229 44.78 42.90 11.82
CA VAL A 229 44.58 41.49 12.07
C VAL A 229 43.10 41.22 12.37
N GLU A 230 42.49 42.03 13.26
CA GLU A 230 41.07 41.93 13.56
C GLU A 230 40.19 42.07 12.31
N ALA A 231 40.45 43.08 11.48
CA ALA A 231 39.72 43.29 10.23
C ALA A 231 39.86 42.13 9.24
N LEU A 232 41.06 41.50 9.18
CA LEU A 232 41.28 40.33 8.33
C LEU A 232 40.51 39.10 8.83
N VAL A 233 40.50 38.87 10.14
CA VAL A 233 39.71 37.77 10.76
C VAL A 233 38.22 37.99 10.50
N ASP A 234 37.71 39.17 10.78
CA ASP A 234 36.30 39.52 10.53
C ASP A 234 35.92 39.33 9.07
N ARG A 235 36.81 39.76 8.16
CA ARG A 235 36.58 39.57 6.73
C ARG A 235 36.51 38.09 6.32
N ARG A 236 37.44 37.26 6.81
CA ARG A 236 37.46 35.82 6.50
C ARG A 236 36.20 35.11 7.01
N ILE A 237 35.82 35.39 8.26
CA ILE A 237 34.59 34.83 8.85
C ILE A 237 33.39 35.25 8.04
N ASN A 238 33.23 36.53 7.72
CA ASN A 238 32.11 37.03 6.93
C ASN A 238 32.08 36.44 5.52
N MET A 239 33.25 36.26 4.87
CA MET A 239 33.31 35.58 3.58
C MET A 239 32.82 34.13 3.65
N TYR A 240 33.26 33.40 4.66
CA TYR A 240 32.80 32.03 4.87
C TYR A 240 31.30 31.96 5.17
N LEU A 241 30.80 32.77 6.08
CA LEU A 241 29.37 32.83 6.41
C LEU A 241 28.50 33.18 5.20
N SER A 242 29.01 34.00 4.28
CA SER A 242 28.28 34.30 3.04
C SER A 242 28.17 33.09 2.08
N THR A 243 29.07 32.11 2.15
CA THR A 243 28.97 30.88 1.33
C THR A 243 27.81 29.97 1.72
N ILE A 244 27.31 30.11 2.95
CA ILE A 244 26.20 29.34 3.50
C ILE A 244 24.97 30.21 3.75
N ASP A 245 24.92 31.40 3.14
CA ASP A 245 23.83 32.38 3.33
C ASP A 245 23.52 32.67 4.81
N ALA A 246 24.56 32.69 5.65
CA ALA A 246 24.44 32.91 7.07
C ALA A 246 24.48 34.39 7.40
N ILE A 247 23.72 34.77 8.43
CA ILE A 247 23.80 36.08 9.05
C ILE A 247 24.62 35.95 10.32
N GLY A 248 25.74 36.66 10.39
CA GLY A 248 26.63 36.63 11.54
C GLY A 248 26.68 37.96 12.29
N LYS A 249 26.98 37.89 13.60
CA LYS A 249 27.23 39.04 14.45
C LYS A 249 28.39 38.74 15.40
N LYS A 250 29.39 39.60 15.41
CA LYS A 250 30.46 39.57 16.41
C LYS A 250 29.86 39.95 17.77
N LEU A 251 30.02 39.08 18.77
CA LEU A 251 29.56 39.30 20.12
C LEU A 251 30.68 39.89 21.01
N GLU A 252 31.86 39.29 20.92
CA GLU A 252 33.06 39.67 21.65
C GLU A 252 34.26 39.63 20.67
N LYS A 253 35.44 39.95 21.15
CA LYS A 253 36.64 39.96 20.31
C LYS A 253 36.90 38.66 19.56
N ASP A 254 36.67 37.56 20.27
CA ASP A 254 36.92 36.17 19.88
C ASP A 254 35.67 35.35 19.59
N LYS A 255 34.46 35.95 19.70
CA LYS A 255 33.20 35.24 19.63
C LYS A 255 32.27 35.77 18.56
N TYR A 256 31.77 34.90 17.72
CA TYR A 256 30.81 35.22 16.68
C TYR A 256 29.58 34.35 16.83
N PHE A 257 28.42 34.95 16.78
CA PHE A 257 27.13 34.29 16.65
C PHE A 257 26.68 34.35 15.20
N PHE A 258 26.16 33.26 14.70
CA PHE A 258 25.61 33.24 13.35
C PHE A 258 24.40 32.32 13.23
N VAL A 259 23.54 32.61 12.26
CA VAL A 259 22.32 31.86 11.97
C VAL A 259 22.30 31.56 10.48
N PHE A 260 22.00 30.34 10.14
CA PHE A 260 21.93 29.85 8.77
C PHE A 260 20.79 28.85 8.61
N ARG A 261 20.43 28.50 7.36
CA ARG A 261 19.39 27.51 7.07
C ARG A 261 19.92 26.10 7.19
N GLN A 262 19.09 25.20 7.69
CA GLN A 262 19.42 23.79 7.94
C GLN A 262 19.94 23.07 6.69
N GLN A 263 19.49 23.45 5.51
CA GLN A 263 19.95 22.89 4.23
C GLN A 263 21.50 22.91 4.06
N TYR A 264 22.18 23.84 4.69
CA TYR A 264 23.65 23.96 4.64
C TYR A 264 24.37 23.11 5.69
N LEU A 265 23.66 22.55 6.66
CA LEU A 265 24.27 21.78 7.75
C LEU A 265 24.97 20.51 7.28
N PRO A 266 24.45 19.72 6.32
CA PRO A 266 25.16 18.56 5.76
C PRO A 266 26.50 18.97 5.14
N GLN A 267 26.53 20.01 4.32
CA GLN A 267 27.75 20.54 3.68
C GLN A 267 28.79 20.98 4.73
N LEU A 268 28.35 21.66 5.79
CA LEU A 268 29.24 22.07 6.88
C LEU A 268 29.86 20.88 7.60
N ARG A 269 29.08 19.81 7.83
CA ARG A 269 29.57 18.56 8.44
C ARG A 269 30.55 17.82 7.54
N GLU A 270 30.28 17.74 6.25
CA GLU A 270 31.13 17.07 5.26
C GLU A 270 32.49 17.77 5.14
N THR A 271 32.49 19.09 5.11
CA THR A 271 33.72 19.92 5.12
C THR A 271 34.38 20.02 6.48
N LYS A 272 33.85 19.31 7.51
CA LYS A 272 34.34 19.37 8.90
C LYS A 272 34.45 20.79 9.42
N PHE A 273 33.52 21.65 9.04
CA PHE A 273 33.53 23.07 9.39
C PHE A 273 34.83 23.75 8.97
N ALA A 274 35.14 23.74 7.67
CA ALA A 274 36.39 24.26 7.10
C ALA A 274 36.76 25.70 7.50
N ILE A 275 35.82 26.48 8.05
CA ILE A 275 36.08 27.77 8.67
C ILE A 275 37.18 27.70 9.74
N LEU A 276 37.30 26.55 10.44
CA LEU A 276 38.32 26.35 11.46
C LEU A 276 39.75 26.33 10.88
N ASP A 277 39.92 25.97 9.60
CA ASP A 277 41.22 25.94 8.92
C ASP A 277 41.53 27.25 8.22
N GLU A 278 40.53 28.07 7.91
CA GLU A 278 40.73 29.38 7.27
C GLU A 278 41.11 30.50 8.27
N VAL A 279 40.84 30.28 9.55
CA VAL A 279 41.14 31.26 10.62
C VAL A 279 42.46 30.96 11.35
N LYS A 280 43.07 29.78 11.06
CA LYS A 280 44.45 29.51 11.48
C LYS A 280 45.39 30.34 10.62
#